data_b595d94c525aec67e80a01e12be88207
#
_entry.id   b595d94c525aec67e80a01e12be88207
#
_cell.length_a   1.000
_cell.length_b   1.000
_cell.length_c   1.000
_cell.angle_alpha   90.00
_cell.angle_beta   90.00
_cell.angle_gamma   90.00
#
_symmetry.space_group_name_H-M   'P 1'
#
loop_
_entity.id
_entity.type
_entity.pdbx_description
1 polymer ?
#
loop_
_entity_poly.entity_id
_entity_poly.type
_entity_poly.pdbx_seq_one_letter_code
_entity_poly.pdbx_strand_id
1 'polypeptide(L)'
;MDHATKMLTSKGKKEAMPHKSTTEPDARLFRKGTGQSSRLCMMGHILTENRNGIIVEACVTTAGTSQEWEEALTMLDKQSVRPCQTVGADKGYDVKRFVEEVRDKSFTPHVAARAKGSAVDKRTTGTEGYKISQRKRKRVEEPFG
;
A
#
# COMPACT_ATOMS: atom_id res chain seq x y z
N MET A 1 2.85 34.18 19.75
CA MET A 1 4.13 33.73 20.33
C MET A 1 4.35 32.32 19.87
N ASP A 2 5.13 32.14 18.82
CA ASP A 2 5.37 30.85 18.20
C ASP A 2 6.55 30.16 18.88
N HIS A 3 6.26 29.12 19.68
CA HIS A 3 7.28 28.26 20.20
C HIS A 3 7.65 27.17 19.17
N ALA A 4 8.66 27.47 18.34
CA ALA A 4 9.32 26.48 17.53
C ALA A 4 10.16 25.55 18.44
N THR A 5 9.66 24.38 18.76
CA THR A 5 10.42 23.36 19.49
C THR A 5 11.48 22.77 18.57
N LYS A 6 12.75 23.15 18.77
CA LYS A 6 13.91 22.52 18.14
C LYS A 6 14.17 21.18 18.84
N MET A 7 13.90 20.06 18.18
CA MET A 7 14.43 18.77 18.59
C MET A 7 15.87 18.62 18.09
N LEU A 8 16.83 18.55 19.01
CA LEU A 8 18.23 18.20 18.74
C LEU A 8 18.36 16.69 18.87
N THR A 9 18.71 16.01 17.79
CA THR A 9 19.11 14.60 17.87
C THR A 9 20.56 14.51 18.35
N SER A 10 20.93 13.40 19.03
CA SER A 10 22.21 13.18 19.73
C SER A 10 23.48 13.18 18.85
N LYS A 11 23.38 13.57 17.57
CA LYS A 11 24.51 13.65 16.62
C LYS A 11 24.61 15.00 15.88
N GLY A 12 24.01 16.06 16.37
CA GLY A 12 24.23 17.41 15.84
C GLY A 12 23.89 17.65 14.37
N LYS A 13 23.19 16.73 13.67
CA LYS A 13 22.68 16.96 12.32
C LYS A 13 21.38 17.78 12.43
N LYS A 14 21.39 18.99 11.89
CA LYS A 14 20.17 19.75 11.65
C LYS A 14 19.29 18.94 10.73
N GLU A 15 18.13 18.46 11.22
CA GLU A 15 17.11 17.91 10.33
C GLU A 15 16.62 19.03 9.41
N ALA A 16 16.75 18.80 8.11
CA ALA A 16 16.18 19.72 7.13
C ALA A 16 14.67 19.77 7.35
N MET A 17 14.12 20.98 7.46
CA MET A 17 12.67 21.15 7.54
C MET A 17 12.01 20.48 6.34
N PRO A 18 10.96 19.67 6.55
CA PRO A 18 10.29 19.00 5.44
C PRO A 18 9.76 20.05 4.46
N HIS A 19 10.09 19.91 3.19
CA HIS A 19 9.53 20.76 2.15
C HIS A 19 8.00 20.61 2.15
N LYS A 20 7.29 21.71 2.31
CA LYS A 20 5.82 21.77 2.23
C LYS A 20 5.41 22.54 0.98
N SER A 21 4.36 22.06 0.33
CA SER A 21 3.69 22.84 -0.71
C SER A 21 2.94 24.01 -0.08
N THR A 22 3.02 25.18 -0.70
CA THR A 22 2.21 26.33 -0.33
C THR A 22 0.81 26.29 -0.94
N THR A 23 0.69 25.58 -2.08
CA THR A 23 -0.57 25.43 -2.83
C THR A 23 -1.38 24.22 -2.33
N GLU A 24 -0.67 23.15 -1.94
CA GLU A 24 -1.28 21.89 -1.50
C GLU A 24 -0.66 21.46 -0.16
N PRO A 25 -1.22 21.90 0.98
CA PRO A 25 -0.64 21.68 2.32
C PRO A 25 -0.50 20.21 2.71
N ASP A 26 -1.33 19.33 2.13
CA ASP A 26 -1.34 17.90 2.42
C ASP A 26 -0.35 17.09 1.58
N ALA A 27 0.22 17.69 0.53
CA ALA A 27 1.28 17.04 -0.23
C ALA A 27 2.54 16.84 0.62
N ARG A 28 3.13 15.67 0.51
CA ARG A 28 4.36 15.30 1.22
C ARG A 28 5.47 14.97 0.25
N LEU A 29 6.70 15.25 0.66
CA LEU A 29 7.88 14.88 -0.11
C LEU A 29 8.05 13.35 -0.05
N PHE A 30 7.83 12.69 -1.16
CA PHE A 30 7.89 11.25 -1.28
C PHE A 30 8.83 10.79 -2.40
N ARG A 31 9.51 9.67 -2.18
CA ARG A 31 10.39 9.03 -3.14
C ARG A 31 10.01 7.56 -3.27
N LYS A 32 9.59 7.15 -4.45
CA LYS A 32 9.11 5.78 -4.72
C LYS A 32 10.19 4.71 -4.61
N GLY A 33 11.46 5.07 -4.76
CA GLY A 33 12.56 4.11 -4.69
C GLY A 33 13.94 4.77 -4.62
N THR A 34 14.96 3.96 -4.30
CA THR A 34 16.36 4.39 -4.28
C THR A 34 16.76 4.85 -5.69
N GLY A 35 17.42 6.01 -5.77
CA GLY A 35 17.86 6.59 -7.06
C GLY A 35 16.82 7.44 -7.78
N GLN A 36 15.57 7.49 -7.31
CA GLN A 36 14.56 8.40 -7.86
C GLN A 36 14.55 9.75 -7.11
N SER A 37 14.15 10.82 -7.80
CA SER A 37 13.95 12.13 -7.18
C SER A 37 12.75 12.12 -6.25
N SER A 38 12.84 12.83 -5.13
CA SER A 38 11.70 13.10 -4.27
C SER A 38 10.78 14.14 -4.91
N ARG A 39 9.48 13.95 -4.80
CA ARG A 39 8.45 14.87 -5.31
C ARG A 39 7.43 15.16 -4.24
N LEU A 40 6.94 16.40 -4.19
CA LEU A 40 5.76 16.73 -3.40
C LEU A 40 4.54 16.12 -4.08
N CYS A 41 3.87 15.20 -3.42
CA CYS A 41 2.71 14.50 -3.98
C CYS A 41 1.76 14.00 -2.89
N MET A 42 0.59 13.65 -3.33
CA MET A 42 -0.35 12.79 -2.61
C MET A 42 -0.29 11.38 -3.22
N MET A 43 -0.84 10.42 -2.54
CA MET A 43 -0.87 9.02 -2.98
C MET A 43 -2.32 8.61 -3.27
N GLY A 44 -2.57 8.21 -4.52
CA GLY A 44 -3.86 7.65 -4.93
C GLY A 44 -3.88 6.14 -4.73
N HIS A 45 -4.99 5.63 -4.22
CA HIS A 45 -5.21 4.20 -3.99
C HIS A 45 -6.48 3.77 -4.69
N ILE A 46 -6.46 2.60 -5.29
CA ILE A 46 -7.64 1.99 -5.89
C ILE A 46 -7.75 0.53 -5.48
N LEU A 47 -8.97 0.08 -5.30
CA LEU A 47 -9.33 -1.33 -5.16
C LEU A 47 -10.16 -1.73 -6.37
N THR A 48 -9.75 -2.78 -7.08
CA THR A 48 -10.46 -3.26 -8.27
C THR A 48 -11.00 -4.67 -8.08
N GLU A 49 -12.15 -4.93 -8.66
CA GLU A 49 -12.66 -6.27 -8.85
C GLU A 49 -11.95 -6.91 -10.06
N ASN A 50 -11.23 -8.03 -9.82
CA ASN A 50 -10.30 -8.61 -10.80
C ASN A 50 -10.97 -9.34 -11.98
N ARG A 51 -12.27 -9.67 -11.89
CA ARG A 51 -12.96 -10.37 -12.97
C ARG A 51 -13.20 -9.47 -14.16
N ASN A 52 -13.70 -8.25 -13.89
CA ASN A 52 -14.09 -7.29 -14.90
C ASN A 52 -13.19 -6.04 -14.93
N GLY A 53 -12.28 -5.86 -13.95
CA GLY A 53 -11.42 -4.69 -13.83
C GLY A 53 -12.15 -3.44 -13.32
N ILE A 54 -13.28 -3.61 -12.66
CA ILE A 54 -14.08 -2.48 -12.16
C ILE A 54 -13.44 -1.93 -10.89
N ILE A 55 -13.25 -0.61 -10.81
CA ILE A 55 -12.84 0.07 -9.58
C ILE A 55 -14.04 0.06 -8.62
N VAL A 56 -13.86 -0.57 -7.46
CA VAL A 56 -14.90 -0.68 -6.41
C VAL A 56 -14.69 0.29 -5.26
N GLU A 57 -13.47 0.78 -5.10
CA GLU A 57 -13.14 1.82 -4.11
C GLU A 57 -11.94 2.63 -4.60
N ALA A 58 -11.91 3.92 -4.30
CA ALA A 58 -10.77 4.79 -4.58
C ALA A 58 -10.66 5.87 -3.49
N CYS A 59 -9.43 6.21 -3.12
CA CYS A 59 -9.15 7.29 -2.20
C CYS A 59 -7.78 7.93 -2.45
N VAL A 60 -7.54 9.06 -1.82
CA VAL A 60 -6.28 9.79 -1.88
C VAL A 60 -5.83 10.06 -0.44
N THR A 61 -4.55 9.79 -0.17
CA THR A 61 -3.94 10.04 1.13
C THR A 61 -2.69 10.91 0.99
N THR A 62 -2.16 11.38 2.12
CA THR A 62 -0.82 11.94 2.16
C THR A 62 0.19 10.85 1.83
N ALA A 63 1.24 11.19 1.07
CA ALA A 63 2.25 10.20 0.68
C ALA A 63 3.09 9.75 1.90
N GLY A 64 3.29 8.44 2.02
CA GLY A 64 4.06 7.80 3.11
C GLY A 64 4.39 6.35 2.79
N THR A 65 5.33 5.77 3.55
CA THR A 65 5.86 4.43 3.26
C THR A 65 4.91 3.28 3.60
N SER A 66 4.05 3.44 4.60
CA SER A 66 3.05 2.44 5.01
C SER A 66 1.66 2.70 4.45
N GLN A 67 1.43 3.86 3.86
CA GLN A 67 0.10 4.31 3.41
C GLN A 67 -0.55 3.33 2.42
N GLU A 68 0.22 2.72 1.52
CA GLU A 68 -0.34 1.81 0.51
C GLU A 68 -1.07 0.62 1.14
N TRP A 69 -0.45 -0.09 2.06
CA TRP A 69 -1.07 -1.29 2.65
C TRP A 69 -2.05 -0.95 3.79
N GLU A 70 -1.84 0.14 4.53
CA GLU A 70 -2.79 0.62 5.55
C GLU A 70 -4.11 1.04 4.91
N GLU A 71 -4.05 1.80 3.82
CA GLU A 71 -5.25 2.24 3.13
C GLU A 71 -5.95 1.08 2.40
N ALA A 72 -5.20 0.11 1.88
CA ALA A 72 -5.79 -1.10 1.32
C ALA A 72 -6.63 -1.86 2.36
N LEU A 73 -6.19 -1.94 3.62
CA LEU A 73 -6.97 -2.54 4.71
C LEU A 73 -8.24 -1.74 5.00
N THR A 74 -8.14 -0.41 5.03
CA THR A 74 -9.29 0.50 5.20
C THR A 74 -10.32 0.33 4.08
N MET A 75 -9.87 0.22 2.84
CA MET A 75 -10.75 -0.03 1.70
C MET A 75 -11.41 -1.41 1.77
N LEU A 76 -10.70 -2.44 2.26
CA LEU A 76 -11.25 -3.78 2.44
C LEU A 76 -12.34 -3.82 3.51
N ASP A 77 -12.24 -3.01 4.57
CA ASP A 77 -13.27 -2.93 5.61
C ASP A 77 -14.64 -2.47 5.09
N LYS A 78 -14.64 -1.71 4.00
CA LYS A 78 -15.86 -1.23 3.34
C LYS A 78 -16.50 -2.28 2.43
N GLN A 79 -15.81 -3.39 2.16
CA GLN A 79 -16.30 -4.42 1.24
C GLN A 79 -17.16 -5.46 1.96
N SER A 80 -18.23 -5.87 1.30
CA SER A 80 -19.02 -7.03 1.76
C SER A 80 -18.24 -8.32 1.57
N VAL A 81 -18.00 -9.04 2.65
CA VAL A 81 -17.26 -10.30 2.61
C VAL A 81 -18.15 -11.42 2.06
N ARG A 82 -17.63 -12.17 1.09
CA ARG A 82 -18.25 -13.39 0.54
C ARG A 82 -17.31 -14.57 0.74
N PRO A 83 -17.83 -15.80 0.81
CA PRO A 83 -16.96 -16.99 0.90
C PRO A 83 -15.94 -17.05 -0.23
N CYS A 84 -14.72 -17.47 0.09
CA CYS A 84 -13.63 -17.68 -0.85
C CYS A 84 -13.13 -16.44 -1.62
N GLN A 85 -13.38 -15.24 -1.11
CA GLN A 85 -12.78 -14.03 -1.70
C GLN A 85 -11.28 -13.96 -1.45
N THR A 86 -10.56 -13.50 -2.47
CA THR A 86 -9.11 -13.35 -2.44
C THR A 86 -8.70 -11.90 -2.68
N VAL A 87 -7.62 -11.47 -2.05
CA VAL A 87 -7.00 -10.15 -2.25
C VAL A 87 -5.66 -10.32 -2.93
N GLY A 88 -5.57 -9.93 -4.20
CA GLY A 88 -4.33 -9.91 -4.97
C GLY A 88 -3.58 -8.61 -4.76
N ALA A 89 -2.30 -8.69 -4.40
CA ALA A 89 -1.44 -7.53 -4.22
C ALA A 89 0.01 -7.84 -4.63
N ASP A 90 0.81 -6.81 -4.84
CA ASP A 90 2.21 -6.96 -5.19
C ASP A 90 3.12 -7.29 -3.99
N LYS A 91 4.44 -7.38 -4.23
CA LYS A 91 5.44 -7.70 -3.20
C LYS A 91 5.57 -6.62 -2.11
N GLY A 92 5.16 -5.39 -2.37
CA GLY A 92 5.15 -4.31 -1.40
C GLY A 92 4.23 -4.61 -0.22
N TYR A 93 3.16 -5.34 -0.49
CA TYR A 93 2.16 -5.77 0.49
C TYR A 93 2.53 -7.07 1.24
N ASP A 94 3.66 -7.71 0.93
CA ASP A 94 4.13 -8.89 1.65
C ASP A 94 4.73 -8.48 3.01
N VAL A 95 3.88 -7.97 3.85
CA VAL A 95 4.13 -7.52 5.22
C VAL A 95 3.29 -8.37 6.16
N LYS A 96 3.91 -8.89 7.24
CA LYS A 96 3.24 -9.81 8.16
C LYS A 96 1.89 -9.26 8.66
N ARG A 97 1.88 -8.01 9.13
CA ARG A 97 0.68 -7.34 9.61
C ARG A 97 -0.41 -7.28 8.54
N PHE A 98 -0.08 -6.89 7.30
CA PHE A 98 -1.06 -6.85 6.21
C PHE A 98 -1.68 -8.23 5.92
N VAL A 99 -0.83 -9.25 5.81
CA VAL A 99 -1.28 -10.64 5.53
C VAL A 99 -2.19 -11.18 6.63
N GLU A 100 -1.85 -10.90 7.91
CA GLU A 100 -2.67 -11.30 9.06
C GLU A 100 -4.01 -10.55 9.08
N GLU A 101 -4.01 -9.22 8.94
CA GLU A 101 -5.25 -8.43 8.95
C GLU A 101 -6.17 -8.75 7.76
N VAL A 102 -5.63 -9.06 6.58
CA VAL A 102 -6.44 -9.54 5.44
C VAL A 102 -7.16 -10.87 5.80
N ARG A 103 -6.48 -11.78 6.50
CA ARG A 103 -7.10 -13.04 6.97
C ARG A 103 -8.16 -12.79 8.04
N ASP A 104 -7.89 -11.90 8.99
CA ASP A 104 -8.84 -11.54 10.05
C ASP A 104 -10.13 -10.95 9.48
N LYS A 105 -10.03 -10.23 8.35
CA LYS A 105 -11.16 -9.74 7.56
C LYS A 105 -11.82 -10.83 6.68
N SER A 106 -11.44 -12.11 6.85
CA SER A 106 -11.98 -13.27 6.12
C SER A 106 -11.67 -13.30 4.61
N PHE A 107 -10.65 -12.59 4.18
CA PHE A 107 -10.11 -12.71 2.81
C PHE A 107 -8.89 -13.65 2.77
N THR A 108 -8.67 -14.27 1.62
CA THR A 108 -7.44 -15.05 1.39
C THR A 108 -6.39 -14.14 0.74
N PRO A 109 -5.21 -13.91 1.38
CA PRO A 109 -4.19 -13.03 0.84
C PRO A 109 -3.41 -13.71 -0.29
N HIS A 110 -3.68 -13.32 -1.52
CA HIS A 110 -2.91 -13.69 -2.70
C HIS A 110 -1.83 -12.65 -3.04
N VAL A 111 -1.10 -12.23 -2.03
CA VAL A 111 0.01 -11.27 -2.16
C VAL A 111 1.21 -11.93 -2.84
N ALA A 112 1.89 -11.21 -3.73
CA ALA A 112 3.10 -11.72 -4.36
C ALA A 112 4.21 -11.95 -3.34
N ALA A 113 4.58 -13.21 -3.11
CA ALA A 113 5.53 -13.61 -2.08
C ALA A 113 6.95 -13.12 -2.39
N ARG A 114 7.65 -12.67 -1.35
CA ARG A 114 9.08 -12.37 -1.41
C ARG A 114 9.87 -13.68 -1.49
N ALA A 115 11.03 -13.64 -2.14
CA ALA A 115 11.91 -14.81 -2.24
C ALA A 115 12.44 -15.28 -0.88
N LYS A 116 12.62 -14.36 0.08
CA LYS A 116 13.05 -14.63 1.45
C LYS A 116 12.16 -13.87 2.43
N GLY A 117 11.78 -14.52 3.54
CA GLY A 117 11.03 -13.87 4.62
C GLY A 117 9.61 -13.46 4.25
N SER A 118 8.96 -14.16 3.31
CA SER A 118 7.56 -13.91 2.95
C SER A 118 6.64 -14.22 4.12
N ALA A 119 5.64 -13.36 4.32
CA ALA A 119 4.53 -13.57 5.26
C ALA A 119 3.44 -14.49 4.68
N VAL A 120 3.43 -14.69 3.37
CA VAL A 120 2.48 -15.58 2.70
C VAL A 120 2.98 -17.03 2.81
N ASP A 121 2.14 -17.91 3.32
CA ASP A 121 2.51 -19.31 3.53
C ASP A 121 2.55 -20.13 2.23
N LYS A 122 3.29 -21.23 2.25
CA LYS A 122 3.44 -22.12 1.10
C LYS A 122 2.14 -22.80 0.69
N ARG A 123 1.20 -23.00 1.62
CA ARG A 123 -0.13 -23.56 1.31
C ARG A 123 -0.93 -22.61 0.44
N THR A 124 -0.85 -21.31 0.68
CA THR A 124 -1.48 -20.31 -0.17
C THR A 124 -0.79 -20.23 -1.54
N THR A 125 0.54 -20.09 -1.58
CA THR A 125 1.29 -19.90 -2.83
C THR A 125 1.27 -21.13 -3.76
N GLY A 126 1.04 -22.33 -3.22
CA GLY A 126 0.95 -23.57 -3.97
C GLY A 126 -0.37 -23.78 -4.72
N THR A 127 -1.39 -22.95 -4.46
CA THR A 127 -2.72 -23.14 -5.06
C THR A 127 -2.79 -22.61 -6.49
N GLU A 128 -3.66 -23.22 -7.32
CA GLU A 128 -3.93 -22.71 -8.68
C GLU A 128 -4.61 -21.35 -8.64
N GLY A 129 -5.49 -21.12 -7.66
CA GLY A 129 -6.12 -19.82 -7.42
C GLY A 129 -5.11 -18.70 -7.19
N TYR A 130 -4.05 -18.98 -6.44
CA TYR A 130 -2.96 -18.03 -6.25
C TYR A 130 -2.26 -17.66 -7.57
N LYS A 131 -1.93 -18.66 -8.39
CA LYS A 131 -1.28 -18.46 -9.70
C LYS A 131 -2.16 -17.60 -10.64
N ILE A 132 -3.47 -17.87 -10.65
CA ILE A 132 -4.44 -17.09 -11.42
C ILE A 132 -4.48 -15.65 -10.91
N SER A 133 -4.54 -15.43 -9.59
CA SER A 133 -4.53 -14.10 -8.99
C SER A 133 -3.26 -13.33 -9.33
N GLN A 134 -2.10 -13.97 -9.32
CA GLN A 134 -0.83 -13.32 -9.69
C GLN A 134 -0.80 -12.82 -11.14
N ARG A 135 -1.45 -13.53 -12.06
CA ARG A 135 -1.59 -13.10 -13.45
C ARG A 135 -2.57 -11.93 -13.59
N LYS A 136 -3.72 -12.03 -12.89
CA LYS A 136 -4.81 -11.04 -13.04
C LYS A 136 -4.59 -9.75 -12.26
N ARG A 137 -3.80 -9.76 -11.19
CA ARG A 137 -3.57 -8.55 -10.35
C ARG A 137 -3.02 -7.35 -11.13
N LYS A 138 -2.35 -7.60 -12.26
CA LYS A 138 -1.81 -6.52 -13.12
C LYS A 138 -2.89 -5.61 -13.69
N ARG A 139 -4.14 -6.05 -13.74
CA ARG A 139 -5.27 -5.21 -14.19
C ARG A 139 -5.47 -3.96 -13.35
N VAL A 140 -5.02 -3.96 -12.08
CA VAL A 140 -5.07 -2.77 -11.25
C VAL A 140 -4.20 -1.62 -11.78
N GLU A 141 -3.24 -1.92 -12.64
CA GLU A 141 -2.36 -0.93 -13.27
C GLU A 141 -3.02 -0.25 -14.48
N GLU A 142 -3.99 -0.92 -15.14
CA GLU A 142 -4.65 -0.42 -16.35
C GLU A 142 -5.29 0.98 -16.22
N PRO A 143 -5.95 1.35 -15.10
CA PRO A 143 -6.51 2.69 -14.92
C PRO A 143 -5.47 3.81 -14.84
N PHE A 144 -4.20 3.50 -14.64
CA PHE A 144 -3.12 4.49 -14.53
C PHE A 144 -2.33 4.68 -15.85
N GLY A 145 -2.63 3.91 -16.90
CA GLY A 145 -2.02 4.00 -18.24
C GLY A 145 -0.81 3.13 -18.44
#